data_4e2632b997e78ff4746c7b93a3d7620a
#
_entry.id   4e2632b997e78ff4746c7b93a3d7620a
#
_cell.length_a   1.000
_cell.length_b   1.000
_cell.length_c   1.000
_cell.angle_alpha   90.00
_cell.angle_beta   90.00
_cell.angle_gamma   90.00
#
_symmetry.space_group_name_H-M   'P 1'
#
loop_
_entity.id
_entity.type
_entity.pdbx_description
1 polymer ?
#
loop_
_entity_poly.entity_id
_entity_poly.type
_entity_poly.pdbx_seq_one_letter_code
_entity_poly.pdbx_strand_id
1 'polypeptide(L)'
;MSMDNENIIGIDLGATNIRGGIVIDNKLSKITSNRIHSSGTVEEVMQDVFGLVDNLIDKNIKAIGIGVPSVVDVKEGIVYDVQYIPSWKEVPLKKRMEDRYKIPVLVNNDANCFALGEHYFGKGKGCDSMIGLTIGTGIGAGIILNNHLYSGANCGAGEFGMVDYLDKCYEYYGSGQFFQNVYHIDGEIVFKNAEKGDPKAIKMYEEMGTHLGNAIKTILYTYDVELIILGGSVRFAYAFFSNKMWERIRTFAFTKSAERVQIKISELENSGILGAAALYYDMSA
;
A
#
# COMPACT_ATOMS: atom_id res chain seq x y z
N MET A 1 5.38 3.15 -24.01
CA MET A 1 4.12 2.89 -24.75
C MET A 1 3.05 3.86 -24.27
N SER A 2 2.18 4.37 -25.14
CA SER A 2 1.08 5.20 -24.68
C SER A 2 0.08 4.32 -23.93
N MET A 3 -0.29 4.70 -22.71
CA MET A 3 -1.31 4.02 -21.89
C MET A 3 -2.74 4.28 -22.42
N ASP A 4 -2.86 4.66 -23.70
CA ASP A 4 -4.08 5.17 -24.29
C ASP A 4 -5.03 4.04 -24.70
N ASN A 5 -6.29 4.19 -24.32
CA ASN A 5 -7.45 3.39 -24.75
C ASN A 5 -7.61 1.99 -24.14
N GLU A 6 -7.00 1.67 -23.01
CA GLU A 6 -7.27 0.36 -22.37
C GLU A 6 -8.07 0.53 -21.08
N ASN A 7 -9.21 -0.16 -21.03
CA ASN A 7 -10.07 -0.17 -19.85
C ASN A 7 -9.63 -1.29 -18.91
N ILE A 8 -9.15 -0.95 -17.74
CA ILE A 8 -8.65 -1.89 -16.75
C ILE A 8 -9.51 -1.81 -15.49
N ILE A 9 -9.94 -2.96 -14.96
CA ILE A 9 -10.54 -3.03 -13.64
C ILE A 9 -9.43 -3.10 -12.60
N GLY A 10 -9.41 -2.15 -11.65
CA GLY A 10 -8.60 -2.23 -10.44
C GLY A 10 -9.46 -2.64 -9.26
N ILE A 11 -8.95 -3.54 -8.42
CA ILE A 11 -9.63 -4.05 -7.22
C ILE A 11 -8.69 -3.90 -6.01
N ASP A 12 -9.22 -3.33 -4.94
CA ASP A 12 -8.59 -3.20 -3.64
C ASP A 12 -9.37 -4.10 -2.66
N LEU A 13 -8.76 -5.23 -2.28
CA LEU A 13 -9.35 -6.21 -1.38
C LEU A 13 -8.99 -5.85 0.07
N GLY A 14 -9.91 -5.25 0.79
CA GLY A 14 -9.77 -4.98 2.21
C GLY A 14 -10.40 -6.08 3.10
N ALA A 15 -10.14 -5.98 4.40
CA ALA A 15 -10.65 -6.94 5.39
C ALA A 15 -12.18 -6.94 5.54
N THR A 16 -12.82 -5.79 5.37
CA THR A 16 -14.26 -5.59 5.60
C THR A 16 -15.02 -5.30 4.33
N ASN A 17 -14.38 -4.62 3.41
CA ASN A 17 -14.96 -4.20 2.13
C ASN A 17 -13.97 -4.51 1.01
N ILE A 18 -14.52 -4.89 -0.12
CA ILE A 18 -13.82 -4.92 -1.39
C ILE A 18 -14.27 -3.71 -2.21
N ARG A 19 -13.32 -3.02 -2.81
CA ARG A 19 -13.57 -1.85 -3.65
C ARG A 19 -13.00 -2.09 -5.04
N GLY A 20 -13.69 -1.63 -6.06
CA GLY A 20 -13.19 -1.74 -7.42
C GLY A 20 -13.64 -0.59 -8.29
N GLY A 21 -12.95 -0.41 -9.40
CA GLY A 21 -13.30 0.62 -10.36
C GLY A 21 -12.68 0.37 -11.73
N ILE A 22 -13.17 1.08 -12.73
CA ILE A 22 -12.66 1.02 -14.10
C ILE A 22 -11.75 2.22 -14.32
N VAL A 23 -10.52 1.96 -14.73
CA VAL A 23 -9.55 2.98 -15.15
C VAL A 23 -9.60 3.07 -16.68
N ILE A 24 -9.89 4.27 -17.19
CA ILE A 24 -9.94 4.62 -18.61
C ILE A 24 -9.11 5.89 -18.80
N ASP A 25 -8.20 5.89 -19.76
CA ASP A 25 -7.36 7.06 -20.07
C ASP A 25 -6.71 7.69 -18.82
N ASN A 26 -6.17 6.85 -17.96
CA ASN A 26 -5.52 7.23 -16.68
C ASN A 26 -6.47 7.88 -15.65
N LYS A 27 -7.77 7.72 -15.81
CA LYS A 27 -8.77 8.25 -14.87
C LYS A 27 -9.69 7.15 -14.38
N LEU A 28 -10.01 7.23 -13.11
CA LEU A 28 -11.00 6.35 -12.50
C LEU A 28 -12.42 6.83 -12.90
N SER A 29 -13.17 6.00 -13.62
CA SER A 29 -14.46 6.38 -14.20
C SER A 29 -15.65 5.85 -13.40
N LYS A 30 -15.61 4.58 -12.98
CA LYS A 30 -16.68 3.92 -12.24
C LYS A 30 -16.10 3.28 -11.00
N ILE A 31 -16.74 3.50 -9.86
CA ILE A 31 -16.34 2.90 -8.59
C ILE A 31 -17.53 2.15 -8.01
N THR A 32 -17.27 0.97 -7.47
CA THR A 32 -18.23 0.19 -6.69
C THR A 32 -17.55 -0.40 -5.46
N SER A 33 -18.33 -0.74 -4.47
CA SER A 33 -17.85 -1.35 -3.23
C SER A 33 -18.88 -2.34 -2.71
N ASN A 34 -18.40 -3.50 -2.30
CA ASN A 34 -19.22 -4.52 -1.64
C ASN A 34 -18.65 -4.83 -0.25
N ARG A 35 -19.49 -5.22 0.66
CA ARG A 35 -19.05 -5.82 1.91
C ARG A 35 -18.53 -7.23 1.63
N ILE A 36 -17.47 -7.64 2.35
CA ILE A 36 -16.90 -8.98 2.22
C ILE A 36 -17.29 -9.84 3.42
N HIS A 37 -17.62 -11.10 3.17
CA HIS A 37 -17.90 -12.10 4.20
C HIS A 37 -16.58 -12.67 4.74
N SER A 38 -15.77 -11.83 5.40
CA SER A 38 -14.40 -12.17 5.83
C SER A 38 -14.29 -13.40 6.72
N SER A 39 -15.33 -13.74 7.48
CA SER A 39 -15.41 -14.98 8.28
C SER A 39 -16.02 -16.17 7.54
N GLY A 40 -16.42 -15.98 6.29
CA GLY A 40 -17.03 -17.02 5.45
C GLY A 40 -16.04 -18.03 4.90
N THR A 41 -16.57 -18.98 4.16
CA THR A 41 -15.80 -19.98 3.41
C THR A 41 -15.05 -19.31 2.25
N VAL A 42 -14.08 -20.01 1.66
CA VAL A 42 -13.38 -19.55 0.45
C VAL A 42 -14.38 -19.19 -0.66
N GLU A 43 -15.42 -20.00 -0.85
CA GLU A 43 -16.41 -19.79 -1.91
C GLU A 43 -17.30 -18.56 -1.65
N GLU A 44 -17.71 -18.30 -0.41
CA GLU A 44 -18.48 -17.11 -0.07
C GLU A 44 -17.68 -15.84 -0.31
N VAL A 45 -16.42 -15.79 0.09
CA VAL A 45 -15.53 -14.65 -0.19
C VAL A 45 -15.29 -14.48 -1.69
N MET A 46 -15.11 -15.58 -2.44
CA MET A 46 -14.99 -15.51 -3.90
C MET A 46 -16.27 -14.99 -4.58
N GLN A 47 -17.45 -15.32 -4.05
CA GLN A 47 -18.71 -14.77 -4.58
C GLN A 47 -18.80 -13.25 -4.37
N ASP A 48 -18.29 -12.73 -3.25
CA ASP A 48 -18.22 -11.27 -3.04
C ASP A 48 -17.31 -10.61 -4.08
N VAL A 49 -16.14 -11.21 -4.37
CA VAL A 49 -15.21 -10.73 -5.40
C VAL A 49 -15.87 -10.78 -6.77
N PHE A 50 -16.50 -11.90 -7.13
CA PHE A 50 -17.20 -12.05 -8.40
C PHE A 50 -18.34 -11.02 -8.52
N GLY A 51 -19.16 -10.86 -7.49
CA GLY A 51 -20.27 -9.90 -7.50
C GLY A 51 -19.82 -8.46 -7.71
N LEU A 52 -18.63 -8.08 -7.19
CA LEU A 52 -18.05 -6.76 -7.47
C LEU A 52 -17.66 -6.64 -8.95
N VAL A 53 -16.96 -7.64 -9.50
CA VAL A 53 -16.48 -7.61 -10.89
C VAL A 53 -17.64 -7.68 -11.87
N ASP A 54 -18.67 -8.49 -11.60
CA ASP A 54 -19.87 -8.60 -12.45
C ASP A 54 -20.57 -7.24 -12.64
N ASN A 55 -20.44 -6.32 -11.66
CA ASN A 55 -20.96 -4.95 -11.77
C ASN A 55 -20.07 -4.01 -12.60
N LEU A 56 -18.81 -4.39 -12.88
CA LEU A 56 -17.82 -3.57 -13.57
C LEU A 56 -17.49 -4.08 -14.97
N ILE A 57 -17.53 -5.41 -15.17
CA ILE A 57 -17.06 -6.06 -16.38
C ILE A 57 -17.93 -5.72 -17.60
N ASP A 58 -17.30 -5.39 -18.71
CA ASP A 58 -17.91 -5.30 -20.02
C ASP A 58 -16.93 -5.78 -21.10
N LYS A 59 -17.37 -5.81 -22.35
CA LYS A 59 -16.58 -6.28 -23.51
C LYS A 59 -15.33 -5.46 -23.82
N ASN A 60 -15.19 -4.27 -23.25
CA ASN A 60 -14.05 -3.37 -23.49
C ASN A 60 -12.95 -3.57 -22.44
N ILE A 61 -13.23 -4.28 -21.34
CA ILE A 61 -12.23 -4.52 -20.28
C ILE A 61 -11.15 -5.46 -20.80
N LYS A 62 -9.89 -5.03 -20.65
CA LYS A 62 -8.70 -5.74 -21.13
C LYS A 62 -8.07 -6.63 -20.07
N ALA A 63 -8.10 -6.20 -18.80
CA ALA A 63 -7.50 -6.95 -17.69
C ALA A 63 -8.14 -6.55 -16.36
N ILE A 64 -7.87 -7.36 -15.34
CA ILE A 64 -8.24 -7.09 -13.95
C ILE A 64 -6.96 -7.10 -13.10
N GLY A 65 -6.68 -6.01 -12.40
CA GLY A 65 -5.64 -5.96 -11.37
C GLY A 65 -6.25 -6.05 -9.97
N ILE A 66 -5.63 -6.79 -9.06
CA ILE A 66 -6.12 -7.01 -7.70
C ILE A 66 -5.00 -6.78 -6.69
N GLY A 67 -5.19 -5.81 -5.78
CA GLY A 67 -4.37 -5.62 -4.59
C GLY A 67 -4.95 -6.40 -3.42
N VAL A 68 -4.12 -7.17 -2.71
CA VAL A 68 -4.53 -7.99 -1.57
C VAL A 68 -3.61 -7.74 -0.36
N PRO A 69 -4.13 -7.73 0.88
CA PRO A 69 -3.32 -7.53 2.09
C PRO A 69 -2.64 -8.83 2.51
N SER A 70 -1.70 -9.30 1.69
CA SER A 70 -1.10 -10.63 1.87
C SER A 70 0.14 -10.84 1.00
N VAL A 71 0.88 -11.92 1.28
CA VAL A 71 1.91 -12.47 0.41
C VAL A 71 1.28 -13.15 -0.80
N VAL A 72 1.84 -12.93 -1.98
CA VAL A 72 1.33 -13.42 -3.25
C VAL A 72 2.45 -14.10 -4.04
N ASP A 73 2.20 -15.30 -4.54
CA ASP A 73 2.96 -15.78 -5.69
C ASP A 73 2.49 -14.99 -6.92
N VAL A 74 3.25 -13.98 -7.30
CA VAL A 74 2.86 -13.03 -8.35
C VAL A 74 2.71 -13.72 -9.71
N LYS A 75 3.51 -14.76 -9.98
CA LYS A 75 3.49 -15.50 -11.25
C LYS A 75 2.21 -16.32 -11.38
N GLU A 76 1.92 -17.12 -10.37
CA GLU A 76 0.75 -18.01 -10.36
C GLU A 76 -0.52 -17.30 -9.86
N GLY A 77 -0.39 -16.13 -9.22
CA GLY A 77 -1.49 -15.37 -8.62
C GLY A 77 -2.16 -16.12 -7.48
N ILE A 78 -1.36 -16.87 -6.70
CA ILE A 78 -1.81 -17.57 -5.50
C ILE A 78 -1.62 -16.63 -4.32
N VAL A 79 -2.66 -16.48 -3.54
CA VAL A 79 -2.68 -15.62 -2.34
C VAL A 79 -2.57 -16.49 -1.11
N TYR A 80 -1.66 -16.14 -0.18
CA TYR A 80 -1.39 -16.92 1.03
C TYR A 80 -1.77 -16.14 2.28
N ASP A 81 -2.41 -16.80 3.24
CA ASP A 81 -2.69 -16.29 4.60
C ASP A 81 -3.22 -14.85 4.64
N VAL A 82 -4.30 -14.57 3.89
CA VAL A 82 -4.87 -13.22 3.79
C VAL A 82 -5.27 -12.71 5.15
N GLN A 83 -4.72 -11.56 5.51
CA GLN A 83 -4.99 -10.92 6.79
C GLN A 83 -6.49 -10.65 6.95
N TYR A 84 -7.05 -11.06 8.08
CA TYR A 84 -8.48 -10.93 8.43
C TYR A 84 -9.47 -11.76 7.58
N ILE A 85 -9.02 -12.66 6.70
CA ILE A 85 -9.85 -13.62 5.98
C ILE A 85 -9.34 -15.04 6.27
N PRO A 86 -9.70 -15.63 7.42
CA PRO A 86 -9.08 -16.87 7.91
C PRO A 86 -9.22 -18.08 6.97
N SER A 87 -10.24 -18.07 6.12
CA SER A 87 -10.46 -19.13 5.13
C SER A 87 -9.49 -19.07 3.94
N TRP A 88 -8.88 -17.90 3.68
CA TRP A 88 -7.96 -17.72 2.56
C TRP A 88 -6.52 -18.03 2.96
N LYS A 89 -6.22 -19.31 3.21
CA LYS A 89 -4.89 -19.82 3.51
C LYS A 89 -4.00 -19.96 2.27
N GLU A 90 -4.59 -20.53 1.22
CA GLU A 90 -3.95 -20.68 -0.09
C GLU A 90 -5.06 -20.66 -1.15
N VAL A 91 -5.16 -19.58 -1.89
CA VAL A 91 -6.23 -19.38 -2.88
C VAL A 91 -5.63 -19.03 -4.23
N PRO A 92 -5.84 -19.83 -5.29
CA PRO A 92 -5.40 -19.54 -6.65
C PRO A 92 -6.32 -18.48 -7.28
N LEU A 93 -6.24 -17.24 -6.75
CA LEU A 93 -7.16 -16.15 -7.07
C LEU A 93 -7.12 -15.81 -8.56
N LYS A 94 -5.92 -15.63 -9.14
CA LYS A 94 -5.76 -15.36 -10.58
C LYS A 94 -6.47 -16.40 -11.42
N LYS A 95 -6.17 -17.68 -11.21
CA LYS A 95 -6.78 -18.77 -11.97
C LYS A 95 -8.31 -18.76 -11.88
N ARG A 96 -8.88 -18.61 -10.68
CA ARG A 96 -10.33 -18.57 -10.47
C ARG A 96 -10.99 -17.41 -11.21
N MET A 97 -10.35 -16.24 -11.24
CA MET A 97 -10.81 -15.06 -11.95
C MET A 97 -10.69 -15.23 -13.47
N GLU A 98 -9.56 -15.72 -13.96
CA GLU A 98 -9.32 -15.97 -15.39
C GLU A 98 -10.25 -17.07 -15.94
N ASP A 99 -10.54 -18.11 -15.15
CA ASP A 99 -11.47 -19.16 -15.52
C ASP A 99 -12.90 -18.62 -15.72
N ARG A 100 -13.30 -17.59 -14.95
CA ARG A 100 -14.62 -16.98 -15.06
C ARG A 100 -14.69 -15.93 -16.16
N TYR A 101 -13.75 -14.99 -16.20
CA TYR A 101 -13.87 -13.79 -17.05
C TYR A 101 -13.14 -13.90 -18.39
N LYS A 102 -12.25 -14.87 -18.55
CA LYS A 102 -11.48 -15.14 -19.79
C LYS A 102 -10.63 -13.95 -20.26
N ILE A 103 -10.16 -13.12 -19.34
CA ILE A 103 -9.24 -12.01 -19.57
C ILE A 103 -8.08 -12.12 -18.57
N PRO A 104 -6.92 -11.48 -18.84
CA PRO A 104 -5.77 -11.50 -17.94
C PRO A 104 -6.09 -10.94 -16.56
N VAL A 105 -5.59 -11.60 -15.52
CA VAL A 105 -5.70 -11.17 -14.12
C VAL A 105 -4.32 -11.07 -13.49
N LEU A 106 -4.05 -9.94 -12.84
CA LEU A 106 -2.81 -9.68 -12.11
C LEU A 106 -3.13 -9.50 -10.63
N VAL A 107 -2.36 -10.17 -9.78
CA VAL A 107 -2.55 -10.10 -8.33
C VAL A 107 -1.24 -9.68 -7.68
N ASN A 108 -1.28 -8.73 -6.77
CA ASN A 108 -0.12 -8.29 -6.01
C ASN A 108 -0.52 -7.82 -4.60
N ASN A 109 0.47 -7.59 -3.75
CA ASN A 109 0.27 -7.00 -2.43
C ASN A 109 -0.28 -5.56 -2.52
N ASP A 110 -1.09 -5.16 -1.55
CA ASP A 110 -1.75 -3.84 -1.50
C ASP A 110 -0.77 -2.66 -1.39
N ALA A 111 0.34 -2.81 -0.64
CA ALA A 111 1.39 -1.78 -0.57
C ALA A 111 2.16 -1.64 -1.88
N ASN A 112 2.37 -2.73 -2.61
CA ASN A 112 2.92 -2.71 -3.97
C ASN A 112 1.98 -2.00 -4.93
N CYS A 113 0.67 -2.27 -4.84
CA CYS A 113 -0.33 -1.53 -5.61
C CYS A 113 -0.33 -0.04 -5.25
N PHE A 114 -0.23 0.32 -3.97
CA PHE A 114 -0.11 1.72 -3.57
C PHE A 114 1.09 2.41 -4.25
N ALA A 115 2.27 1.79 -4.24
CA ALA A 115 3.46 2.36 -4.87
C ALA A 115 3.29 2.54 -6.39
N LEU A 116 2.70 1.55 -7.08
CA LEU A 116 2.36 1.67 -8.50
C LEU A 116 1.34 2.78 -8.76
N GLY A 117 0.31 2.89 -7.92
CA GLY A 117 -0.67 3.98 -8.01
C GLY A 117 -0.01 5.35 -7.96
N GLU A 118 0.90 5.56 -7.01
CA GLU A 118 1.66 6.80 -6.88
C GLU A 118 2.63 7.02 -8.05
N HIS A 119 3.25 5.97 -8.55
CA HIS A 119 4.18 6.04 -9.68
C HIS A 119 3.45 6.42 -10.98
N TYR A 120 2.34 5.79 -11.30
CA TYR A 120 1.61 6.03 -12.55
C TYR A 120 0.64 7.22 -12.47
N PHE A 121 0.01 7.48 -11.34
CA PHE A 121 -1.08 8.46 -11.24
C PHE A 121 -0.85 9.57 -10.22
N GLY A 122 0.07 9.38 -9.27
CA GLY A 122 0.29 10.27 -8.14
C GLY A 122 1.55 11.13 -8.22
N LYS A 123 2.13 11.36 -7.07
CA LYS A 123 3.32 12.21 -6.86
C LYS A 123 4.64 11.55 -7.29
N GLY A 124 4.61 10.28 -7.67
CA GLY A 124 5.74 9.52 -8.20
C GLY A 124 5.95 9.64 -9.71
N LYS A 125 5.04 10.31 -10.43
CA LYS A 125 5.16 10.47 -11.89
C LYS A 125 6.49 11.07 -12.30
N GLY A 126 7.17 10.37 -13.23
CA GLY A 126 8.45 10.81 -13.77
C GLY A 126 9.65 10.57 -12.84
N CYS A 127 9.47 9.82 -11.75
CA CYS A 127 10.54 9.38 -10.87
C CYS A 127 10.85 7.92 -11.16
N ASP A 128 12.05 7.62 -11.62
CA ASP A 128 12.43 6.26 -12.03
C ASP A 128 12.54 5.28 -10.87
N SER A 129 12.86 5.77 -9.67
CA SER A 129 13.01 4.92 -8.48
C SER A 129 12.46 5.63 -7.25
N MET A 130 11.51 4.99 -6.58
CA MET A 130 10.84 5.54 -5.40
C MET A 130 10.33 4.44 -4.47
N ILE A 131 10.02 4.82 -3.24
CA ILE A 131 9.31 3.96 -2.29
C ILE A 131 7.93 4.57 -2.00
N GLY A 132 6.89 3.76 -2.18
CA GLY A 132 5.57 4.03 -1.61
C GLY A 132 5.48 3.39 -0.22
N LEU A 133 5.42 4.19 0.84
CA LEU A 133 5.38 3.72 2.23
C LEU A 133 4.00 3.97 2.83
N THR A 134 3.23 2.93 3.06
CA THR A 134 1.91 3.02 3.70
C THR A 134 2.04 2.86 5.20
N ILE A 135 1.50 3.81 5.97
CA ILE A 135 1.50 3.79 7.42
C ILE A 135 0.05 3.89 7.89
N GLY A 136 -0.47 2.78 8.35
CA GLY A 136 -1.82 2.64 8.88
C GLY A 136 -1.78 1.86 10.19
N THR A 137 -2.56 0.79 10.29
CA THR A 137 -2.45 -0.19 11.37
C THR A 137 -1.04 -0.79 11.40
N GLY A 138 -0.48 -1.11 10.22
CA GLY A 138 0.89 -1.59 10.04
C GLY A 138 1.74 -0.63 9.21
N ILE A 139 2.92 -1.11 8.78
CA ILE A 139 3.83 -0.47 7.84
C ILE A 139 4.04 -1.41 6.66
N GLY A 140 3.56 -1.01 5.48
CA GLY A 140 3.84 -1.68 4.22
C GLY A 140 4.61 -0.78 3.27
N ALA A 141 5.39 -1.35 2.37
CA ALA A 141 6.05 -0.56 1.33
C ALA A 141 6.07 -1.29 -0.01
N GLY A 142 5.84 -0.53 -1.08
CA GLY A 142 6.12 -0.97 -2.43
C GLY A 142 7.35 -0.24 -2.98
N ILE A 143 8.15 -0.96 -3.75
CA ILE A 143 9.44 -0.50 -4.25
C ILE A 143 9.38 -0.36 -5.76
N ILE A 144 9.57 0.84 -6.28
CA ILE A 144 9.75 1.09 -7.71
C ILE A 144 11.24 1.29 -7.97
N LEU A 145 11.82 0.50 -8.87
CA LEU A 145 13.21 0.63 -9.32
C LEU A 145 13.26 0.64 -10.85
N ASN A 146 13.89 1.65 -11.42
CA ASN A 146 14.02 1.80 -12.87
C ASN A 146 12.66 1.75 -13.60
N ASN A 147 11.66 2.44 -13.07
CA ASN A 147 10.27 2.50 -13.54
C ASN A 147 9.45 1.20 -13.38
N HIS A 148 9.97 0.17 -12.72
CA HIS A 148 9.27 -1.11 -12.51
C HIS A 148 9.09 -1.43 -11.04
N LEU A 149 7.99 -2.11 -10.73
CA LEU A 149 7.73 -2.66 -9.41
C LEU A 149 8.71 -3.80 -9.10
N TYR A 150 9.41 -3.68 -7.99
CA TYR A 150 10.25 -4.74 -7.45
C TYR A 150 9.52 -5.47 -6.31
N SER A 151 8.86 -6.57 -6.62
CA SER A 151 8.12 -7.37 -5.62
C SER A 151 9.00 -8.37 -4.86
N GLY A 152 10.26 -8.60 -5.30
CA GLY A 152 11.09 -9.69 -4.79
C GLY A 152 10.64 -11.06 -5.30
N ALA A 153 11.29 -12.12 -4.82
CA ALA A 153 11.04 -13.49 -5.27
C ALA A 153 9.66 -14.04 -4.80
N ASN A 154 9.18 -13.58 -3.65
CA ASN A 154 7.98 -14.09 -2.98
C ASN A 154 7.01 -12.96 -2.56
N CYS A 155 7.00 -11.85 -3.29
CA CYS A 155 6.20 -10.66 -2.96
C CYS A 155 6.48 -10.07 -1.55
N GLY A 156 7.66 -10.35 -0.98
CA GLY A 156 8.07 -9.89 0.35
C GLY A 156 9.07 -8.73 0.32
N ALA A 157 9.36 -8.16 -0.85
CA ALA A 157 10.17 -6.96 -0.92
C ALA A 157 9.37 -5.77 -0.36
N GLY A 158 10.01 -4.99 0.51
CA GLY A 158 9.33 -3.84 1.14
C GLY A 158 8.78 -4.09 2.54
N GLU A 159 8.94 -5.28 3.10
CA GLU A 159 8.51 -5.61 4.47
C GLU A 159 9.37 -4.90 5.55
N PHE A 160 9.62 -3.60 5.38
CA PHE A 160 10.42 -2.80 6.32
C PHE A 160 9.81 -2.72 7.71
N GLY A 161 8.48 -2.81 7.80
CA GLY A 161 7.79 -2.84 9.09
C GLY A 161 8.23 -3.98 9.99
N MET A 162 8.60 -5.11 9.39
CA MET A 162 8.99 -6.33 10.10
C MET A 162 10.48 -6.42 10.45
N VAL A 163 11.28 -5.46 10.01
CA VAL A 163 12.72 -5.41 10.36
C VAL A 163 12.87 -5.20 11.86
N ASP A 164 13.72 -6.02 12.48
CA ASP A 164 14.02 -5.95 13.92
C ASP A 164 14.47 -4.54 14.33
N TYR A 165 13.84 -4.00 15.35
CA TYR A 165 14.12 -2.68 15.87
C TYR A 165 13.84 -2.60 17.36
N LEU A 166 14.84 -2.16 18.14
CA LEU A 166 14.82 -2.23 19.61
C LEU A 166 14.54 -3.67 20.07
N ASP A 167 13.50 -3.89 20.85
CA ASP A 167 13.09 -5.21 21.32
C ASP A 167 11.93 -5.83 20.51
N LYS A 168 11.52 -5.18 19.41
CA LYS A 168 10.44 -5.59 18.50
C LYS A 168 10.83 -5.38 17.04
N CYS A 169 9.99 -4.65 16.29
CA CYS A 169 10.19 -4.28 14.88
C CYS A 169 9.76 -2.83 14.63
N TYR A 170 10.06 -2.31 13.44
CA TYR A 170 9.65 -0.93 13.10
C TYR A 170 8.15 -0.71 13.15
N GLU A 171 7.35 -1.68 12.74
CA GLU A 171 5.89 -1.58 12.76
C GLU A 171 5.35 -1.34 14.17
N TYR A 172 5.91 -2.04 15.17
CA TYR A 172 5.50 -1.90 16.56
C TYR A 172 5.62 -0.46 17.07
N TYR A 173 6.66 0.26 16.64
CA TYR A 173 6.99 1.60 17.11
C TYR A 173 6.62 2.72 16.15
N GLY A 174 6.44 2.45 14.87
CA GLY A 174 6.27 3.46 13.83
C GLY A 174 4.92 3.43 13.10
N SER A 175 4.04 2.47 13.42
CA SER A 175 2.69 2.40 12.83
C SER A 175 1.64 3.05 13.72
N GLY A 176 0.38 3.05 13.26
CA GLY A 176 -0.76 3.48 14.08
C GLY A 176 -0.98 2.67 15.35
N GLN A 177 -0.44 1.44 15.41
CA GLN A 177 -0.47 0.60 16.62
C GLN A 177 0.47 1.10 17.73
N PHE A 178 1.42 1.97 17.43
CA PHE A 178 2.37 2.51 18.42
C PHE A 178 1.70 3.01 19.70
N PHE A 179 0.61 3.74 19.57
CA PHE A 179 -0.09 4.32 20.72
C PHE A 179 -0.70 3.25 21.62
N GLN A 180 -1.30 2.22 21.03
CA GLN A 180 -1.83 1.08 21.79
C GLN A 180 -0.71 0.22 22.38
N ASN A 181 0.35 -0.02 21.62
CA ASN A 181 1.45 -0.89 22.02
C ASN A 181 2.27 -0.31 23.16
N VAL A 182 2.57 0.99 23.11
CA VAL A 182 3.51 1.65 24.04
C VAL A 182 2.76 2.38 25.18
N TYR A 183 1.65 3.03 24.84
CA TYR A 183 0.92 3.88 25.78
C TYR A 183 -0.42 3.30 26.23
N HIS A 184 -0.88 2.20 25.65
CA HIS A 184 -2.18 1.57 25.91
C HIS A 184 -3.36 2.52 25.67
N ILE A 185 -3.23 3.41 24.68
CA ILE A 185 -4.23 4.41 24.29
C ILE A 185 -4.59 4.18 22.82
N ASP A 186 -5.86 4.30 22.50
CA ASP A 186 -6.33 4.26 21.11
C ASP A 186 -5.74 5.42 20.30
N GLY A 187 -5.15 5.10 19.12
CA GLY A 187 -4.49 6.09 18.27
C GLY A 187 -5.42 7.18 17.75
N GLU A 188 -6.71 6.89 17.56
CA GLU A 188 -7.70 7.89 17.15
C GLU A 188 -7.95 8.94 18.26
N ILE A 189 -7.93 8.49 19.52
CA ILE A 189 -8.02 9.39 20.68
C ILE A 189 -6.79 10.29 20.74
N VAL A 190 -5.60 9.74 20.55
CA VAL A 190 -4.36 10.52 20.55
C VAL A 190 -4.37 11.54 19.41
N PHE A 191 -4.83 11.15 18.21
CA PHE A 191 -4.95 12.06 17.07
C PHE A 191 -5.88 13.25 17.37
N LYS A 192 -7.10 12.98 17.84
CA LYS A 192 -8.06 14.02 18.22
C LYS A 192 -7.54 14.97 19.31
N ASN A 193 -6.75 14.46 20.24
CA ASN A 193 -6.13 15.28 21.28
C ASN A 193 -4.98 16.13 20.70
N ALA A 194 -4.15 15.58 19.82
CA ALA A 194 -3.10 16.33 19.14
C ALA A 194 -3.68 17.48 18.29
N GLU A 195 -4.77 17.25 17.58
CA GLU A 195 -5.50 18.33 16.84
C GLU A 195 -5.98 19.47 17.74
N LYS A 196 -6.30 19.18 19.01
CA LYS A 196 -6.67 20.18 20.01
C LYS A 196 -5.47 20.85 20.68
N GLY A 197 -4.24 20.46 20.30
CA GLY A 197 -3.01 21.00 20.84
C GLY A 197 -2.58 20.41 22.19
N ASP A 198 -3.06 19.21 22.55
CA ASP A 198 -2.62 18.53 23.78
C ASP A 198 -1.11 18.21 23.69
N PRO A 199 -0.27 18.79 24.58
CA PRO A 199 1.18 18.59 24.54
C PRO A 199 1.59 17.12 24.73
N LYS A 200 0.83 16.33 25.47
CA LYS A 200 1.12 14.91 25.69
C LYS A 200 0.89 14.10 24.41
N ALA A 201 -0.22 14.33 23.73
CA ALA A 201 -0.52 13.68 22.46
C ALA A 201 0.50 14.05 21.37
N ILE A 202 0.88 15.33 21.30
CA ILE A 202 1.92 15.80 20.37
C ILE A 202 3.25 15.12 20.66
N LYS A 203 3.66 15.01 21.94
CA LYS A 203 4.91 14.33 22.33
C LYS A 203 4.93 12.85 21.93
N MET A 204 3.79 12.16 22.03
CA MET A 204 3.68 10.76 21.56
C MET A 204 3.91 10.66 20.05
N TYR A 205 3.35 11.60 19.25
CA TYR A 205 3.64 11.66 17.81
C TYR A 205 5.11 12.00 17.51
N GLU A 206 5.73 12.87 18.26
CA GLU A 206 7.17 13.19 18.11
C GLU A 206 8.04 11.95 18.34
N GLU A 207 7.71 11.13 19.34
CA GLU A 207 8.40 9.86 19.60
C GLU A 207 8.21 8.88 18.45
N MET A 208 6.97 8.66 17.99
CA MET A 208 6.70 7.87 16.81
C MET A 208 7.47 8.37 15.59
N GLY A 209 7.56 9.68 15.40
CA GLY A 209 8.34 10.31 14.34
C GLY A 209 9.82 9.95 14.38
N THR A 210 10.40 9.85 15.58
CA THR A 210 11.79 9.39 15.75
C THR A 210 11.97 7.94 15.28
N HIS A 211 11.03 7.05 15.59
CA HIS A 211 11.03 5.66 15.14
C HIS A 211 10.87 5.55 13.62
N LEU A 212 9.93 6.29 13.04
CA LEU A 212 9.75 6.38 11.59
C LEU A 212 11.00 6.90 10.88
N GLY A 213 11.67 7.91 11.44
CA GLY A 213 12.93 8.40 10.91
C GLY A 213 14.02 7.33 10.85
N ASN A 214 14.07 6.41 11.83
CA ASN A 214 14.97 5.27 11.80
C ASN A 214 14.58 4.25 10.70
N ALA A 215 13.29 3.94 10.55
CA ALA A 215 12.82 3.08 9.48
C ALA A 215 13.17 3.64 8.09
N ILE A 216 12.97 4.95 7.89
CA ILE A 216 13.33 5.63 6.63
C ILE A 216 14.85 5.59 6.39
N LYS A 217 15.68 5.74 7.43
CA LYS A 217 17.14 5.55 7.28
C LYS A 217 17.50 4.15 6.83
N THR A 218 16.81 3.11 7.31
CA THR A 218 17.00 1.74 6.86
C THR A 218 16.66 1.60 5.38
N ILE A 219 15.56 2.21 4.93
CA ILE A 219 15.19 2.28 3.50
C ILE A 219 16.31 2.95 2.69
N LEU A 220 16.80 4.10 3.14
CA LEU A 220 17.88 4.84 2.45
C LEU A 220 19.18 4.04 2.39
N TYR A 221 19.56 3.31 3.45
CA TYR A 221 20.74 2.43 3.43
C TYR A 221 20.60 1.28 2.44
N THR A 222 19.38 0.87 2.12
CA THR A 222 19.11 -0.29 1.28
C THR A 222 18.95 0.09 -0.20
N TYR A 223 18.27 1.22 -0.48
CA TYR A 223 17.84 1.58 -1.84
C TYR A 223 18.34 2.94 -2.33
N ASP A 224 18.80 3.82 -1.46
CA ASP A 224 19.29 5.19 -1.79
C ASP A 224 18.38 5.94 -2.76
N VAL A 225 17.06 5.92 -2.52
CA VAL A 225 16.06 6.60 -3.36
C VAL A 225 15.94 8.08 -3.01
N GLU A 226 15.61 8.90 -4.02
CA GLU A 226 15.39 10.33 -3.82
C GLU A 226 13.92 10.69 -3.50
N LEU A 227 12.98 9.73 -3.58
CA LEU A 227 11.57 9.98 -3.31
C LEU A 227 10.96 8.86 -2.46
N ILE A 228 10.31 9.26 -1.37
CA ILE A 228 9.45 8.40 -0.55
C ILE A 228 8.07 9.05 -0.48
N ILE A 229 7.01 8.32 -0.79
CA ILE A 229 5.64 8.82 -0.71
C ILE A 229 4.94 8.12 0.46
N LEU A 230 4.48 8.91 1.44
CA LEU A 230 3.77 8.40 2.61
C LEU A 230 2.28 8.30 2.32
N GLY A 231 1.74 7.09 2.45
CA GLY A 231 0.33 6.75 2.39
C GLY A 231 -0.22 6.26 3.74
N GLY A 232 -1.40 5.66 3.69
CA GLY A 232 -2.09 5.16 4.88
C GLY A 232 -2.71 6.26 5.75
N SER A 233 -3.42 5.87 6.81
CA SER A 233 -4.17 6.83 7.65
C SER A 233 -3.28 7.72 8.51
N VAL A 234 -2.10 7.25 8.92
CA VAL A 234 -1.17 8.00 9.78
C VAL A 234 -0.63 9.26 9.07
N ARG A 235 -0.63 9.30 7.72
CA ARG A 235 -0.21 10.49 6.96
C ARG A 235 -0.95 11.78 7.36
N PHE A 236 -2.18 11.68 7.84
CA PHE A 236 -2.94 12.86 8.27
C PHE A 236 -2.36 13.53 9.52
N ALA A 237 -1.60 12.78 10.32
CA ALA A 237 -0.89 13.28 11.50
C ALA A 237 0.52 13.82 11.18
N TYR A 238 0.89 13.94 9.90
CA TYR A 238 2.26 14.30 9.46
C TYR A 238 2.82 15.53 10.17
N ALA A 239 2.01 16.56 10.37
CA ALA A 239 2.41 17.79 11.03
C ALA A 239 2.93 17.57 12.47
N PHE A 240 2.44 16.54 13.17
CA PHE A 240 2.80 16.27 14.56
C PHE A 240 4.11 15.46 14.70
N PHE A 241 4.44 14.63 13.72
CA PHE A 241 5.61 13.75 13.80
C PHE A 241 6.76 14.12 12.86
N SER A 242 6.50 14.90 11.82
CA SER A 242 7.47 15.16 10.76
C SER A 242 8.78 15.79 11.23
N ASN A 243 8.73 16.72 12.18
CA ASN A 243 9.94 17.39 12.68
C ASN A 243 10.93 16.38 13.27
N LYS A 244 10.46 15.48 14.15
CA LYS A 244 11.32 14.48 14.79
C LYS A 244 11.76 13.40 13.80
N MET A 245 10.90 13.04 12.87
CA MET A 245 11.27 12.15 11.76
C MET A 245 12.44 12.75 10.95
N TRP A 246 12.34 14.02 10.54
CA TRP A 246 13.40 14.70 9.79
C TRP A 246 14.68 14.94 10.62
N GLU A 247 14.56 15.28 11.91
CA GLU A 247 15.72 15.35 12.82
C GLU A 247 16.50 14.03 12.77
N ARG A 248 15.80 12.90 12.78
CA ARG A 248 16.42 11.58 12.75
C ARG A 248 17.01 11.23 11.36
N ILE A 249 16.32 11.55 10.28
CA ILE A 249 16.80 11.33 8.90
C ILE A 249 18.09 12.13 8.67
N ARG A 250 18.19 13.36 9.16
CA ARG A 250 19.41 14.19 9.04
C ARG A 250 20.64 13.62 9.74
N THR A 251 20.50 12.62 10.59
CA THR A 251 21.62 11.84 11.16
C THR A 251 22.06 10.68 10.26
N PHE A 252 21.57 10.61 9.02
CA PHE A 252 22.01 9.61 8.06
C PHE A 252 23.50 9.76 7.74
N ALA A 253 24.21 8.63 7.59
CA ALA A 253 25.67 8.65 7.44
C ALA A 253 26.13 9.38 6.15
N PHE A 254 25.30 9.36 5.11
CA PHE A 254 25.58 10.03 3.83
C PHE A 254 24.76 11.31 3.71
N THR A 255 25.35 12.42 4.13
CA THR A 255 24.67 13.72 4.21
C THR A 255 24.04 14.13 2.88
N LYS A 256 24.70 13.86 1.74
CA LYS A 256 24.16 14.22 0.43
C LYS A 256 22.88 13.47 0.07
N SER A 257 22.77 12.21 0.40
CA SER A 257 21.52 11.45 0.22
C SER A 257 20.41 11.99 1.12
N ALA A 258 20.73 12.32 2.39
CA ALA A 258 19.77 12.93 3.31
C ALA A 258 19.28 14.33 2.88
N GLU A 259 20.13 15.10 2.17
CA GLU A 259 19.75 16.40 1.60
C GLU A 259 18.87 16.28 0.36
N ARG A 260 19.01 15.20 -0.42
CA ARG A 260 18.28 14.99 -1.69
C ARG A 260 16.95 14.29 -1.52
N VAL A 261 16.83 13.42 -0.52
CA VAL A 261 15.60 12.67 -0.33
C VAL A 261 14.42 13.60 -0.09
N GLN A 262 13.35 13.36 -0.82
CA GLN A 262 12.07 14.03 -0.68
C GLN A 262 11.06 13.08 -0.04
N ILE A 263 10.34 13.55 0.95
CA ILE A 263 9.21 12.82 1.54
C ILE A 263 7.95 13.60 1.19
N LYS A 264 7.08 13.00 0.39
CA LYS A 264 5.81 13.59 -0.03
C LYS A 264 4.65 12.82 0.61
N ILE A 265 3.59 13.53 0.93
CA ILE A 265 2.35 12.91 1.43
C ILE A 265 1.45 12.60 0.24
N SER A 266 0.93 11.38 0.19
CA SER A 266 -0.04 10.98 -0.83
C SER A 266 -1.30 11.82 -0.75
N GLU A 267 -1.75 12.31 -1.90
CA GLU A 267 -3.04 12.97 -2.12
C GLU A 267 -3.89 12.17 -3.11
N LEU A 268 -3.36 11.02 -3.58
CA LEU A 268 -4.04 10.20 -4.56
C LEU A 268 -5.25 9.50 -3.92
N GLU A 269 -6.44 9.92 -4.32
CA GLU A 269 -7.67 9.24 -3.93
C GLU A 269 -7.77 7.87 -4.62
N ASN A 270 -8.31 6.88 -3.92
CA ASN A 270 -8.48 5.52 -4.44
C ASN A 270 -7.17 4.88 -4.95
N SER A 271 -6.06 5.20 -4.30
CA SER A 271 -4.72 4.73 -4.68
C SER A 271 -4.61 3.21 -4.80
N GLY A 272 -5.33 2.43 -3.95
CA GLY A 272 -5.38 0.97 -4.05
C GLY A 272 -6.01 0.48 -5.35
N ILE A 273 -7.15 1.07 -5.77
CA ILE A 273 -7.82 0.73 -7.03
C ILE A 273 -6.96 1.12 -8.22
N LEU A 274 -6.44 2.35 -8.23
CA LEU A 274 -5.58 2.84 -9.31
C LEU A 274 -4.30 2.02 -9.41
N GLY A 275 -3.68 1.70 -8.27
CA GLY A 275 -2.47 0.90 -8.22
C GLY A 275 -2.68 -0.55 -8.65
N ALA A 276 -3.81 -1.15 -8.28
CA ALA A 276 -4.17 -2.47 -8.78
C ALA A 276 -4.33 -2.48 -10.31
N ALA A 277 -4.98 -1.47 -10.89
CA ALA A 277 -5.06 -1.32 -12.35
C ALA A 277 -3.66 -1.09 -12.97
N ALA A 278 -2.77 -0.37 -12.27
CA ALA A 278 -1.40 -0.10 -12.73
C ALA A 278 -0.53 -1.35 -12.87
N LEU A 279 -0.88 -2.47 -12.22
CA LEU A 279 -0.20 -3.76 -12.45
C LEU A 279 -0.17 -4.15 -13.92
N TYR A 280 -1.23 -3.84 -14.66
CA TYR A 280 -1.28 -4.10 -16.11
C TYR A 280 -0.29 -3.25 -16.89
N TYR A 281 -0.14 -1.99 -16.54
CA TYR A 281 0.80 -1.08 -17.22
C TYR A 281 2.25 -1.45 -16.92
N ASP A 282 2.55 -1.81 -15.68
CA ASP A 282 3.88 -2.23 -15.26
C ASP A 282 4.34 -3.52 -15.94
N MET A 283 3.42 -4.48 -16.16
CA MET A 283 3.70 -5.71 -16.90
C MET A 283 4.00 -5.45 -18.38
N SER A 284 3.44 -4.39 -18.96
CA SER A 284 3.51 -4.08 -20.40
C SER A 284 4.64 -3.10 -20.74
N ALA A 285 5.32 -2.54 -19.75
CA ALA A 285 6.42 -1.60 -19.91
C ALA A 285 7.76 -2.31 -20.05
#